data_890e69268d19d97954bafdf8fe9c2ae2
#
_entry.id   890e69268d19d97954bafdf8fe9c2ae2
#
_cell.length_a   1.000
_cell.length_b   1.000
_cell.length_c   1.000
_cell.angle_alpha   90.00
_cell.angle_beta   90.00
_cell.angle_gamma   90.00
#
_symmetry.space_group_name_H-M   'P 1'
#
loop_
_entity.id
_entity.type
_entity.pdbx_description
1 polymer ?
#
loop_
_entity_poly.entity_id
_entity_poly.type
_entity_poly.pdbx_seq_one_letter_code
_entity_poly.pdbx_strand_id
1 'polypeptide(L)'
;MSLYIDFAEKGIDKDEFVKGMFNYEALWHTENANPDNPEYIMTRQYAASSWNYQDMTRYTSMRPNQLGGWSSVTPTQNLVDAYWGVDGHSVPQLPTPEERAKAYNQIKADLDAYQKPEGEAKFIAFCQEKIKNGTLKDYKYIQEFRNRDSRMYVSILMPFKSWYESNYGDKFVYEWIKNGNNESKTGFNFRKMLS
;
A
#
# COMPACT_ATOMS: atom_id res chain seq x y z
N MET A 1 11.23 1.95 2.29
CA MET A 1 11.33 2.22 0.83
C MET A 1 12.27 1.29 0.10
N SER A 2 13.40 0.90 0.66
CA SER A 2 14.38 -0.02 0.01
C SER A 2 13.80 -1.38 -0.43
N LEU A 3 12.69 -1.82 0.17
CA LEU A 3 11.99 -3.02 -0.28
C LEU A 3 11.43 -2.86 -1.70
N TYR A 4 10.98 -1.65 -2.06
CA TYR A 4 10.27 -1.42 -3.32
C TYR A 4 11.09 -0.70 -4.38
N ILE A 5 12.12 0.07 -4.02
CA ILE A 5 12.90 0.87 -4.96
C ILE A 5 14.37 0.54 -4.84
N ASP A 6 14.99 0.25 -5.98
CA ASP A 6 16.44 0.07 -6.14
C ASP A 6 17.06 1.40 -6.60
N PHE A 7 17.12 2.37 -5.71
CA PHE A 7 17.56 3.73 -6.03
C PHE A 7 18.91 3.76 -6.78
N ALA A 8 19.90 3.04 -6.27
CA ALA A 8 21.23 3.02 -6.85
C ALA A 8 21.25 2.35 -8.24
N GLU A 9 20.59 1.21 -8.39
CA GLU A 9 20.53 0.47 -9.66
C GLU A 9 19.80 1.27 -10.74
N LYS A 10 18.75 1.98 -10.35
CA LYS A 10 17.93 2.78 -11.27
C LYS A 10 18.46 4.19 -11.50
N GLY A 11 19.51 4.60 -10.80
CA GLY A 11 20.04 5.96 -10.89
C GLY A 11 19.04 7.05 -10.43
N ILE A 12 18.16 6.70 -9.51
CA ILE A 12 17.12 7.60 -9.01
C ILE A 12 17.60 8.26 -7.73
N ASP A 13 17.49 9.58 -7.67
CA ASP A 13 17.74 10.33 -6.44
C ASP A 13 16.65 10.01 -5.41
N LYS A 14 17.06 9.45 -4.28
CA LYS A 14 16.16 9.01 -3.23
C LYS A 14 15.40 10.19 -2.60
N ASP A 15 16.07 11.30 -2.37
CA ASP A 15 15.49 12.43 -1.66
C ASP A 15 14.47 13.15 -2.55
N GLU A 16 14.76 13.31 -3.82
CA GLU A 16 13.81 13.86 -4.80
C GLU A 16 12.61 12.93 -5.01
N PHE A 17 12.83 11.60 -5.03
CA PHE A 17 11.72 10.64 -5.11
C PHE A 17 10.79 10.73 -3.89
N VAL A 18 11.37 10.76 -2.69
CA VAL A 18 10.61 10.87 -1.43
C VAL A 18 9.90 12.22 -1.33
N LYS A 19 10.55 13.30 -1.74
CA LYS A 19 9.93 14.63 -1.84
C LYS A 19 8.73 14.63 -2.78
N GLY A 20 8.85 13.99 -3.95
CA GLY A 20 7.73 13.80 -4.88
C GLY A 20 6.56 13.03 -4.26
N MET A 21 6.85 12.00 -3.46
CA MET A 21 5.82 11.28 -2.70
C MET A 21 5.09 12.19 -1.71
N PHE A 22 5.84 12.96 -0.89
CA PHE A 22 5.24 13.87 0.09
C PHE A 22 4.41 14.97 -0.57
N ASN A 23 4.88 15.54 -1.66
CA ASN A 23 4.14 16.55 -2.40
C ASN A 23 2.81 15.99 -2.93
N TYR A 24 2.81 14.77 -3.45
CA TYR A 24 1.59 14.12 -3.91
C TYR A 24 0.67 13.71 -2.75
N GLU A 25 1.23 13.22 -1.65
CA GLU A 25 0.47 12.86 -0.45
C GLU A 25 -0.22 14.10 0.16
N ALA A 26 0.47 15.24 0.18
CA ALA A 26 -0.04 16.50 0.70
C ALA A 26 -1.34 16.96 0.01
N LEU A 27 -1.61 16.56 -1.24
CA LEU A 27 -2.87 16.87 -1.92
C LEU A 27 -4.10 16.23 -1.26
N TRP A 28 -3.91 15.20 -0.45
CA TRP A 28 -4.99 14.40 0.11
C TRP A 28 -5.19 14.59 1.61
N HIS A 29 -4.30 15.35 2.26
CA HIS A 29 -4.44 15.66 3.68
C HIS A 29 -5.43 16.79 3.94
N THR A 30 -6.04 16.78 5.13
CA THR A 30 -7.06 17.75 5.55
C THR A 30 -6.57 19.21 5.52
N GLU A 31 -5.31 19.42 5.71
CA GLU A 31 -4.69 20.76 5.60
C GLU A 31 -4.84 21.35 4.19
N ASN A 32 -5.00 20.48 3.20
CA ASN A 32 -5.22 20.85 1.82
C ASN A 32 -6.70 20.91 1.41
N ALA A 33 -7.63 20.66 2.33
CA ALA A 33 -9.03 21.06 2.16
C ALA A 33 -9.20 22.59 2.16
N ASN A 34 -8.09 23.31 2.28
CA ASN A 34 -8.04 24.75 2.10
C ASN A 34 -8.50 25.13 0.68
N PRO A 35 -9.46 26.05 0.55
CA PRO A 35 -9.90 26.56 -0.75
C PRO A 35 -8.77 27.16 -1.60
N ASP A 36 -7.64 27.48 -0.98
CA ASP A 36 -6.46 28.04 -1.65
C ASP A 36 -5.52 26.97 -2.25
N ASN A 37 -5.87 25.67 -2.19
CA ASN A 37 -5.06 24.64 -2.83
C ASN A 37 -5.09 24.80 -4.36
N PRO A 38 -3.95 25.09 -5.01
CA PRO A 38 -3.89 25.42 -6.44
C PRO A 38 -4.25 24.24 -7.37
N GLU A 39 -4.28 23.03 -6.85
CA GLU A 39 -4.66 21.83 -7.61
C GLU A 39 -6.19 21.65 -7.69
N TYR A 40 -6.97 22.39 -6.88
CA TYR A 40 -8.42 22.27 -6.89
C TYR A 40 -9.05 23.14 -7.95
N ILE A 41 -9.59 22.51 -8.98
CA ILE A 41 -10.42 23.18 -10.00
C ILE A 41 -11.85 23.35 -9.48
N MET A 42 -12.36 22.34 -8.78
CA MET A 42 -13.71 22.35 -8.22
C MET A 42 -13.75 21.46 -6.97
N THR A 43 -14.33 21.97 -5.90
CA THR A 43 -14.55 21.22 -4.67
C THR A 43 -16.02 21.23 -4.28
N ARG A 44 -16.49 20.11 -3.74
CA ARG A 44 -17.77 20.03 -3.05
C ARG A 44 -17.52 19.67 -1.61
N GLN A 45 -17.81 20.58 -0.71
CA GLN A 45 -17.70 20.32 0.73
C GLN A 45 -19.01 19.72 1.24
N TYR A 46 -18.88 18.76 2.15
CA TYR A 46 -20.00 18.14 2.87
C TYR A 46 -20.00 18.63 4.31
N ALA A 47 -21.18 18.95 4.84
CA ALA A 47 -21.31 19.46 6.22
C ALA A 47 -20.86 18.37 7.23
N ALA A 48 -20.05 18.77 8.20
CA ALA A 48 -19.48 17.88 9.20
C ALA A 48 -20.52 17.20 10.12
N SER A 49 -21.77 17.68 10.13
CA SER A 49 -22.84 17.19 11.00
C SER A 49 -23.65 16.04 10.43
N SER A 50 -23.38 15.60 9.21
CA SER A 50 -24.18 14.56 8.56
C SER A 50 -23.44 13.23 8.54
N TRP A 51 -23.95 12.27 9.28
CA TRP A 51 -23.47 10.88 9.33
C TRP A 51 -23.34 10.22 7.94
N ASN A 52 -24.11 10.68 6.99
CA ASN A 52 -24.21 10.05 5.67
C ASN A 52 -23.16 10.53 4.67
N TYR A 53 -22.39 11.57 4.98
CA TYR A 53 -21.52 12.20 3.98
C TYR A 53 -20.03 11.84 4.13
N GLN A 54 -19.64 11.17 5.21
CA GLN A 54 -18.26 10.75 5.45
C GLN A 54 -18.04 9.24 5.31
N ASP A 55 -19.00 8.51 4.83
CA ASP A 55 -18.92 7.05 4.72
C ASP A 55 -17.86 6.59 3.70
N MET A 56 -17.46 7.46 2.77
CA MET A 56 -16.44 7.09 1.80
C MET A 56 -15.14 6.66 2.50
N THR A 57 -14.72 7.35 3.56
CA THR A 57 -13.54 6.97 4.34
C THR A 57 -13.71 5.60 4.98
N ARG A 58 -14.89 5.26 5.52
CA ARG A 58 -15.18 3.93 6.06
C ARG A 58 -15.14 2.84 5.00
N TYR A 59 -15.72 3.11 3.83
CA TYR A 59 -15.75 2.12 2.74
C TYR A 59 -14.38 1.84 2.17
N THR A 60 -13.49 2.84 2.16
CA THR A 60 -12.14 2.73 1.61
C THR A 60 -11.10 2.32 2.63
N SER A 61 -11.35 2.57 3.92
CA SER A 61 -10.43 2.22 5.00
C SER A 61 -10.36 0.73 5.24
N MET A 62 -9.21 0.30 5.73
CA MET A 62 -8.94 -1.11 6.03
C MET A 62 -9.80 -1.66 7.15
N ARG A 63 -10.15 -2.93 7.06
CA ARG A 63 -10.32 -3.79 8.23
C ARG A 63 -8.92 -4.25 8.69
N PRO A 64 -8.69 -4.42 9.93
CA PRO A 64 -9.58 -4.53 11.06
C PRO A 64 -9.91 -3.18 11.68
N ASN A 65 -10.70 -3.24 12.70
CA ASN A 65 -11.25 -2.18 13.51
C ASN A 65 -10.28 -1.09 14.00
N GLN A 66 -9.00 -1.27 13.80
CA GLN A 66 -7.96 -0.32 14.21
C GLN A 66 -8.10 1.03 13.48
N LEU A 67 -8.59 1.00 12.24
CA LEU A 67 -8.90 2.19 11.45
C LEU A 67 -10.42 2.37 11.22
N GLY A 68 -11.25 1.51 11.79
CA GLY A 68 -12.70 1.60 11.70
C GLY A 68 -13.30 1.40 10.31
N GLY A 69 -12.51 0.92 9.37
CA GLY A 69 -12.92 0.77 7.98
C GLY A 69 -13.57 -0.58 7.66
N TRP A 70 -14.15 -0.69 6.47
CA TRP A 70 -14.84 -1.88 5.99
C TRP A 70 -14.21 -2.56 4.79
N SER A 71 -13.16 -1.98 4.20
CA SER A 71 -12.51 -2.46 2.97
C SER A 71 -13.50 -2.80 1.86
N SER A 72 -14.60 -2.04 1.75
CA SER A 72 -15.69 -2.32 0.82
C SER A 72 -15.38 -1.83 -0.59
N VAL A 73 -14.63 -0.74 -0.69
CA VAL A 73 -14.12 -0.18 -1.94
C VAL A 73 -12.62 -0.30 -1.93
N THR A 74 -12.10 -1.11 -2.83
CA THR A 74 -10.68 -1.45 -2.88
C THR A 74 -10.11 -1.25 -4.28
N PRO A 75 -8.81 -0.93 -4.41
CA PRO A 75 -8.15 -0.84 -5.71
C PRO A 75 -8.23 -2.17 -6.47
N THR A 76 -8.49 -2.12 -7.76
CA THR A 76 -8.41 -3.29 -8.61
C THR A 76 -6.96 -3.55 -9.04
N GLN A 77 -6.66 -4.77 -9.49
CA GLN A 77 -5.37 -5.09 -10.08
C GLN A 77 -5.07 -4.19 -11.28
N ASN A 78 -6.06 -3.92 -12.13
CA ASN A 78 -5.89 -3.05 -13.29
C ASN A 78 -5.46 -1.63 -12.92
N LEU A 79 -5.96 -1.10 -11.79
CA LEU A 79 -5.51 0.20 -11.30
C LEU A 79 -4.05 0.15 -10.85
N VAL A 80 -3.63 -0.91 -10.15
CA VAL A 80 -2.23 -1.09 -9.74
C VAL A 80 -1.33 -1.24 -10.96
N ASP A 81 -1.78 -1.99 -11.96
CA ASP A 81 -1.04 -2.23 -13.20
C ASP A 81 -0.86 -0.95 -14.03
N ALA A 82 -1.81 -0.02 -13.97
CA ALA A 82 -1.78 1.23 -14.72
C ALA A 82 -0.69 2.23 -14.27
N TYR A 83 -0.10 2.05 -13.10
CA TYR A 83 1.01 2.91 -12.68
C TYR A 83 2.27 2.61 -13.48
N TRP A 84 2.99 3.63 -13.88
CA TRP A 84 4.22 3.55 -14.66
C TRP A 84 5.42 3.10 -13.82
N GLY A 85 6.56 2.97 -14.47
CA GLY A 85 7.84 2.72 -13.82
C GLY A 85 8.32 3.93 -13.01
N VAL A 86 9.40 3.73 -12.28
CA VAL A 86 9.98 4.72 -11.36
C VAL A 86 10.48 5.99 -12.07
N ASP A 87 10.75 5.89 -13.37
CA ASP A 87 11.12 7.00 -14.24
C ASP A 87 9.93 7.88 -14.64
N GLY A 88 8.70 7.50 -14.28
CA GLY A 88 7.47 8.22 -14.55
C GLY A 88 6.92 8.10 -15.97
N HIS A 89 7.52 7.29 -16.84
CA HIS A 89 7.11 7.14 -18.24
C HIS A 89 7.24 5.73 -18.82
N SER A 90 8.05 4.85 -18.26
CA SER A 90 8.16 3.47 -18.74
C SER A 90 6.94 2.64 -18.34
N VAL A 91 6.53 1.75 -19.22
CA VAL A 91 5.48 0.77 -18.95
C VAL A 91 6.16 -0.45 -18.32
N PRO A 92 5.81 -0.83 -17.07
CA PRO A 92 6.37 -2.00 -16.44
C PRO A 92 5.98 -3.29 -17.16
N GLN A 93 6.89 -4.24 -17.20
CA GLN A 93 6.54 -5.60 -17.60
C GLN A 93 5.73 -6.26 -16.48
N LEU A 94 4.47 -6.57 -16.78
CA LEU A 94 3.54 -7.13 -15.81
C LEU A 94 3.50 -8.66 -15.91
N PRO A 95 3.40 -9.37 -14.78
CA PRO A 95 3.19 -10.81 -14.77
C PRO A 95 1.82 -11.19 -15.34
N THR A 96 1.73 -12.36 -15.92
CA THR A 96 0.43 -12.94 -16.28
C THR A 96 -0.37 -13.33 -15.03
N PRO A 97 -1.70 -13.55 -15.13
CA PRO A 97 -2.50 -14.03 -14.00
C PRO A 97 -1.97 -15.33 -13.39
N GLU A 98 -1.47 -16.24 -14.23
CA GLU A 98 -0.90 -17.53 -13.80
C GLU A 98 0.42 -17.32 -13.03
N GLU A 99 1.27 -16.41 -13.49
CA GLU A 99 2.53 -16.06 -12.81
C GLU A 99 2.25 -15.41 -11.46
N ARG A 100 1.25 -14.52 -11.38
CA ARG A 100 0.81 -13.91 -10.12
C ARG A 100 0.30 -14.96 -9.13
N ALA A 101 -0.55 -15.87 -9.60
CA ALA A 101 -1.06 -16.95 -8.75
C ALA A 101 0.07 -17.83 -8.22
N LYS A 102 1.05 -18.16 -9.05
CA LYS A 102 2.23 -18.93 -8.66
C LYS A 102 3.07 -18.18 -7.63
N ALA A 103 3.32 -16.90 -7.86
CA ALA A 103 4.09 -16.05 -6.96
C ALA A 103 3.40 -15.88 -5.59
N TYR A 104 2.09 -15.68 -5.59
CA TYR A 104 1.28 -15.63 -4.37
C TYR A 104 1.33 -16.95 -3.59
N ASN A 105 1.12 -18.09 -4.26
CA ASN A 105 1.14 -19.39 -3.62
C ASN A 105 2.52 -19.72 -3.01
N GLN A 106 3.60 -19.29 -3.65
CA GLN A 106 4.94 -19.48 -3.14
C GLN A 106 5.14 -18.76 -1.80
N ILE A 107 4.88 -17.46 -1.76
CA ILE A 107 5.09 -16.68 -0.53
C ILE A 107 4.11 -17.11 0.58
N LYS A 108 2.88 -17.52 0.21
CA LYS A 108 1.91 -18.06 1.16
C LYS A 108 2.39 -19.38 1.75
N ALA A 109 2.92 -20.29 0.94
CA ALA A 109 3.46 -21.56 1.43
C ALA A 109 4.63 -21.34 2.41
N ASP A 110 5.53 -20.41 2.13
CA ASP A 110 6.63 -20.07 3.02
C ASP A 110 6.14 -19.46 4.34
N LEU A 111 5.11 -18.63 4.29
CA LEU A 111 4.46 -18.10 5.49
C LEU A 111 3.78 -19.20 6.30
N ASP A 112 3.04 -20.09 5.65
CA ASP A 112 2.35 -21.20 6.32
C ASP A 112 3.35 -22.15 7.00
N ALA A 113 4.51 -22.38 6.39
CA ALA A 113 5.60 -23.17 6.92
C ALA A 113 6.41 -22.48 8.03
N TYR A 114 6.20 -21.18 8.25
CA TYR A 114 6.94 -20.42 9.25
C TYR A 114 6.56 -20.86 10.67
N GLN A 115 7.52 -21.37 11.41
CA GLN A 115 7.32 -22.11 12.66
C GLN A 115 7.20 -21.25 13.94
N LYS A 116 7.27 -19.94 13.81
CA LYS A 116 7.25 -19.02 14.97
C LYS A 116 5.94 -18.24 14.99
N PRO A 117 5.69 -17.47 16.02
CA PRO A 117 4.47 -17.45 16.82
C PRO A 117 3.17 -17.62 16.01
N GLU A 118 2.08 -17.99 16.65
CA GLU A 118 0.79 -18.21 16.00
C GLU A 118 0.02 -16.92 15.73
N GLY A 119 -0.94 -16.96 14.81
CA GLY A 119 -1.86 -15.86 14.52
C GLY A 119 -1.21 -14.65 13.84
N GLU A 120 -1.73 -13.46 14.15
CA GLU A 120 -1.26 -12.18 13.59
C GLU A 120 0.24 -11.95 13.85
N ALA A 121 0.74 -12.33 15.02
CA ALA A 121 2.15 -12.24 15.37
C ALA A 121 3.06 -13.06 14.44
N LYS A 122 2.55 -14.15 13.86
CA LYS A 122 3.29 -14.98 12.90
C LYS A 122 3.61 -14.19 11.62
N PHE A 123 2.64 -13.50 11.08
CA PHE A 123 2.82 -12.70 9.86
C PHE A 123 3.83 -11.57 10.08
N ILE A 124 3.68 -10.85 11.19
CA ILE A 124 4.60 -9.76 11.54
C ILE A 124 6.04 -10.28 11.70
N ALA A 125 6.22 -11.38 12.43
CA ALA A 125 7.54 -11.97 12.63
C ALA A 125 8.18 -12.46 11.32
N PHE A 126 7.40 -13.10 10.46
CA PHE A 126 7.83 -13.49 9.12
C PHE A 126 8.32 -12.28 8.31
N CYS A 127 7.51 -11.23 8.24
CA CYS A 127 7.87 -10.02 7.52
C CYS A 127 9.14 -9.37 8.06
N GLN A 128 9.24 -9.22 9.39
CA GLN A 128 10.40 -8.61 10.03
C GLN A 128 11.69 -9.40 9.78
N GLU A 129 11.62 -10.73 9.85
CA GLU A 129 12.77 -11.59 9.56
C GLU A 129 13.20 -11.48 8.10
N LYS A 130 12.26 -11.57 7.16
CA LYS A 130 12.55 -11.46 5.72
C LYS A 130 13.06 -10.08 5.32
N ILE A 131 12.55 -9.01 5.93
CA ILE A 131 13.06 -7.65 5.72
C ILE A 131 14.49 -7.53 6.27
N LYS A 132 14.72 -8.00 7.50
CA LYS A 132 16.04 -7.95 8.15
C LYS A 132 17.11 -8.68 7.35
N ASN A 133 16.76 -9.84 6.80
CA ASN A 133 17.66 -10.67 6.01
C ASN A 133 17.76 -10.21 4.53
N GLY A 134 16.99 -9.20 4.13
CA GLY A 134 16.96 -8.69 2.75
C GLY A 134 16.34 -9.65 1.73
N THR A 135 15.71 -10.75 2.18
CA THR A 135 15.17 -11.78 1.28
C THR A 135 13.73 -11.55 0.84
N LEU A 136 13.02 -10.62 1.48
CA LEU A 136 11.62 -10.32 1.10
C LEU A 136 11.51 -9.80 -0.33
N LYS A 137 12.47 -8.97 -0.76
CA LYS A 137 12.52 -8.40 -2.11
C LYS A 137 12.70 -9.45 -3.22
N ASP A 138 13.18 -10.65 -2.89
CA ASP A 138 13.48 -11.71 -3.87
C ASP A 138 12.23 -12.50 -4.27
N TYR A 139 11.14 -12.39 -3.49
CA TYR A 139 9.89 -13.00 -3.86
C TYR A 139 9.31 -12.38 -5.14
N LYS A 140 8.94 -13.22 -6.10
CA LYS A 140 8.27 -12.79 -7.35
C LYS A 140 7.02 -11.96 -7.09
N TYR A 141 6.28 -12.29 -6.02
CA TYR A 141 5.12 -11.54 -5.58
C TYR A 141 5.44 -10.08 -5.23
N ILE A 142 6.61 -9.81 -4.67
CA ILE A 142 7.05 -8.45 -4.33
C ILE A 142 7.62 -7.72 -5.55
N GLN A 143 8.26 -8.45 -6.44
CA GLN A 143 8.96 -7.86 -7.60
C GLN A 143 8.04 -7.10 -8.53
N GLU A 144 6.77 -7.52 -8.69
CA GLU A 144 5.81 -6.80 -9.54
C GLU A 144 5.48 -5.39 -9.05
N PHE A 145 5.67 -5.13 -7.74
CA PHE A 145 5.42 -3.84 -7.12
C PHE A 145 6.68 -2.97 -6.99
N ARG A 146 7.82 -3.45 -7.45
CA ARG A 146 9.08 -2.73 -7.34
C ARG A 146 9.30 -1.79 -8.51
N ASN A 147 10.07 -0.73 -8.24
CA ASN A 147 10.49 0.25 -9.23
C ASN A 147 9.32 0.87 -10.01
N ARG A 148 8.25 1.19 -9.29
CA ARG A 148 7.04 1.82 -9.83
C ARG A 148 7.01 3.31 -9.49
N ASP A 149 6.13 4.03 -10.13
CA ASP A 149 5.87 5.45 -9.92
C ASP A 149 5.60 5.77 -8.43
N SER A 150 6.15 6.89 -7.96
CA SER A 150 6.02 7.34 -6.57
C SER A 150 4.57 7.47 -6.11
N ARG A 151 3.66 7.86 -7.01
CA ARG A 151 2.23 8.01 -6.75
C ARG A 151 1.55 6.69 -6.39
N MET A 152 2.04 5.56 -6.92
CA MET A 152 1.51 4.25 -6.54
C MET A 152 1.71 3.99 -5.04
N TYR A 153 2.90 4.27 -4.51
CA TYR A 153 3.21 4.02 -3.10
C TYR A 153 2.51 4.95 -2.12
N VAL A 154 2.02 6.08 -2.60
CA VAL A 154 1.16 6.99 -1.82
C VAL A 154 -0.30 6.56 -1.89
N SER A 155 -0.77 6.14 -3.07
CA SER A 155 -2.19 5.86 -3.30
C SER A 155 -2.64 4.48 -2.83
N ILE A 156 -1.75 3.48 -2.96
CA ILE A 156 -2.05 2.07 -2.72
C ILE A 156 -1.28 1.59 -1.50
N LEU A 157 -1.98 0.94 -0.60
CA LEU A 157 -1.34 0.23 0.50
C LEU A 157 -0.82 -1.11 -0.03
N MET A 158 0.48 -1.18 -0.13
CA MET A 158 1.18 -2.34 -0.68
C MET A 158 1.31 -3.45 0.36
N PRO A 159 1.29 -4.72 -0.07
CA PRO A 159 1.64 -5.83 0.79
C PRO A 159 2.99 -5.62 1.49
N PHE A 160 3.10 -6.01 2.75
CA PHE A 160 4.31 -5.87 3.60
C PHE A 160 4.74 -4.44 3.92
N LYS A 161 3.93 -3.44 3.61
CA LYS A 161 4.19 -2.08 4.07
C LYS A 161 3.74 -1.95 5.51
N SER A 162 4.62 -1.45 6.37
CA SER A 162 4.24 -1.05 7.71
C SER A 162 3.44 0.26 7.66
N TRP A 163 2.43 0.34 8.47
CA TRP A 163 1.70 1.58 8.73
C TRP A 163 2.37 2.29 9.90
N TYR A 164 3.07 3.38 9.64
CA TYR A 164 3.97 3.99 10.61
C TYR A 164 3.30 4.97 11.57
N GLU A 165 2.10 5.46 11.27
CA GLU A 165 1.43 6.52 12.04
C GLU A 165 0.32 6.01 12.96
N SER A 166 0.08 4.73 12.97
CA SER A 166 -0.87 4.18 13.91
C SER A 166 -0.27 4.14 15.32
N ASN A 167 -1.11 4.20 16.35
CA ASN A 167 -0.74 3.93 17.73
C ASN A 167 -0.03 2.56 17.91
N TYR A 168 0.10 1.81 16.83
CA TYR A 168 0.71 0.50 16.73
C TYR A 168 2.15 0.54 16.20
N GLY A 169 2.63 1.70 15.71
CA GLY A 169 3.98 1.91 15.21
C GLY A 169 4.40 0.91 14.14
N ASP A 170 5.70 0.63 14.09
CA ASP A 170 6.29 -0.33 13.14
C ASP A 170 5.81 -1.78 13.28
N LYS A 171 4.95 -2.05 14.27
CA LYS A 171 4.43 -3.39 14.52
C LYS A 171 3.28 -3.78 13.60
N PHE A 172 2.63 -2.80 12.99
CA PHE A 172 1.56 -3.06 12.05
C PHE A 172 2.10 -3.20 10.63
N VAL A 173 1.96 -4.39 10.06
CA VAL A 173 2.27 -4.68 8.65
C VAL A 173 0.97 -5.07 7.96
N TYR A 174 0.70 -4.45 6.80
CA TYR A 174 -0.49 -4.76 6.04
C TYR A 174 -0.51 -6.22 5.60
N GLU A 175 -1.52 -6.93 6.05
CA GLU A 175 -1.75 -8.34 5.70
C GLU A 175 -2.66 -8.43 4.46
N TRP A 176 -2.13 -9.01 3.41
CA TRP A 176 -2.78 -9.18 2.09
C TRP A 176 -3.42 -10.56 1.93
N ILE A 177 -3.35 -11.41 2.97
CA ILE A 177 -3.84 -12.78 2.91
C ILE A 177 -5.35 -12.79 3.04
N LYS A 178 -6.00 -13.57 2.18
CA LYS A 178 -7.44 -13.80 2.25
C LYS A 178 -7.83 -14.41 3.60
N ASN A 179 -8.86 -13.87 4.21
CA ASN A 179 -9.32 -14.14 5.57
C ASN A 179 -8.36 -13.65 6.68
N GLY A 180 -7.40 -12.79 6.34
CA GLY A 180 -6.60 -12.05 7.31
C GLY A 180 -7.37 -10.89 7.94
N ASN A 181 -6.79 -10.30 8.99
CA ASN A 181 -7.44 -9.21 9.74
C ASN A 181 -7.70 -7.94 8.91
N ASN A 182 -6.91 -7.73 7.86
CA ASN A 182 -7.00 -6.57 6.97
C ASN A 182 -7.54 -6.94 5.59
N GLU A 183 -8.36 -7.96 5.51
CA GLU A 183 -8.83 -8.52 4.26
C GLU A 183 -9.46 -7.46 3.36
N SER A 184 -8.93 -7.38 2.16
CA SER A 184 -9.53 -6.71 1.03
C SER A 184 -9.94 -7.74 -0.02
N LYS A 185 -11.02 -7.50 -0.75
CA LYS A 185 -11.48 -8.42 -1.81
C LYS A 185 -10.47 -8.57 -2.96
N THR A 186 -9.63 -7.56 -3.15
CA THR A 186 -8.63 -7.51 -4.23
C THR A 186 -7.21 -7.74 -3.75
N GLY A 187 -6.98 -7.81 -2.44
CA GLY A 187 -5.64 -7.85 -1.85
C GLY A 187 -4.99 -6.46 -1.72
N PHE A 188 -5.66 -5.40 -2.14
CA PHE A 188 -5.18 -4.03 -2.05
C PHE A 188 -6.14 -3.16 -1.26
N ASN A 189 -5.60 -2.10 -0.62
CA ASN A 189 -6.40 -1.04 -0.03
C ASN A 189 -5.87 0.32 -0.47
N PHE A 190 -6.72 1.34 -0.41
CA PHE A 190 -6.27 2.71 -0.61
C PHE A 190 -5.50 3.19 0.60
N ARG A 191 -4.36 3.85 0.35
CA ARG A 191 -3.57 4.50 1.39
C ARG A 191 -3.90 5.99 1.49
N LYS A 192 -4.07 6.68 0.37
CA LYS A 192 -4.27 8.13 0.30
C LYS A 192 -5.52 8.67 1.01
N MET A 193 -6.46 7.81 1.36
CA MET A 193 -7.68 8.16 2.10
C MET A 193 -7.55 7.97 3.61
N LEU A 194 -6.36 7.61 4.07
CA LEU A 194 -6.07 7.25 5.45
C LEU A 194 -5.11 8.30 6.01
N SER A 195 -5.63 9.46 6.33
CA SER A 195 -4.91 10.54 7.03
C SER A 195 -5.30 10.60 8.49
#